data_fafe5953121f7aac7fb6fb34bce1ca40
#
_entry.id   fafe5953121f7aac7fb6fb34bce1ca40
#
_cell.length_a   1.000
_cell.length_b   1.000
_cell.length_c   1.000
_cell.angle_alpha   90.00
_cell.angle_beta   90.00
_cell.angle_gamma   90.00
#
_symmetry.space_group_name_H-M   'P 1'
#
loop_
_entity.id
_entity.type
_entity.pdbx_description
1 polymer ?
#
loop_
_entity_poly.entity_id
_entity_poly.type
_entity_poly.pdbx_seq_one_letter_code
_entity_poly.pdbx_strand_id
1 'polypeptide(L)'
;MSYVWQRSELLTHLSMNQMAQGLVPAAKCGHNREVWEERILEQYENPLHRFGASRDMEIVKAYDAQIEMLDQKLEHLAKAYDERDYRLVLTTPGIGRVLCLTILYEMDTVKRFPTDKDFLSYSRLVKGSVASAGKVKGLCGGKMGNAYLRWAFGEAAVIAKRNHPLLTPYADRLAARRGKYKGNAILASKLARAIYYMLQTGTAFDAERVVATSI
;
A
#
# COMPACT_ATOMS: atom_id res chain seq x y z
N MET A 1 -6.07 -1.91 9.76
CA MET A 1 -6.21 -3.04 8.77
C MET A 1 -7.47 -3.87 9.01
N SER A 2 -7.86 -4.20 10.26
CA SER A 2 -9.03 -5.05 10.54
C SER A 2 -10.33 -4.48 9.96
N TYR A 3 -10.66 -3.21 10.22
CA TYR A 3 -11.89 -2.58 9.70
C TYR A 3 -11.96 -2.53 8.17
N VAL A 4 -10.82 -2.28 7.50
CA VAL A 4 -10.75 -2.29 6.03
C VAL A 4 -11.06 -3.67 5.47
N TRP A 5 -10.60 -4.73 6.13
CA TRP A 5 -10.88 -6.11 5.71
C TRP A 5 -12.34 -6.47 5.93
N GLN A 6 -12.90 -6.19 7.11
CA GLN A 6 -14.30 -6.44 7.43
C GLN A 6 -15.25 -5.70 6.48
N ARG A 7 -14.93 -4.43 6.16
CA ARG A 7 -15.66 -3.67 5.14
C ARG A 7 -15.61 -4.34 3.78
N SER A 8 -14.42 -4.78 3.34
CA SER A 8 -14.24 -5.42 2.04
C SER A 8 -14.96 -6.77 1.96
N GLU A 9 -15.00 -7.51 3.07
CA GLU A 9 -15.74 -8.77 3.18
C GLU A 9 -17.25 -8.56 3.03
N LEU A 10 -17.81 -7.54 3.70
CA LEU A 10 -19.23 -7.18 3.54
C LEU A 10 -19.58 -6.74 2.12
N LEU A 11 -18.72 -5.95 1.47
CA LEU A 11 -18.94 -5.55 0.09
C LEU A 11 -18.87 -6.73 -0.88
N THR A 12 -18.00 -7.71 -0.59
CA THR A 12 -17.93 -8.95 -1.35
C THR A 12 -19.19 -9.79 -1.12
N HIS A 13 -19.64 -9.92 0.13
CA HIS A 13 -20.88 -10.63 0.48
C HIS A 13 -22.10 -10.02 -0.23
N LEU A 14 -22.22 -8.69 -0.23
CA LEU A 14 -23.29 -7.99 -0.95
C LEU A 14 -23.27 -8.31 -2.45
N SER A 15 -22.08 -8.26 -3.08
CA SER A 15 -21.94 -8.59 -4.50
C SER A 15 -22.28 -10.07 -4.79
N MET A 16 -21.90 -10.99 -3.92
CA MET A 16 -22.23 -12.42 -4.06
C MET A 16 -23.73 -12.65 -3.92
N ASN A 17 -24.42 -11.98 -2.98
CA ASN A 17 -25.85 -12.03 -2.83
C ASN A 17 -26.60 -11.52 -4.06
N GLN A 18 -26.12 -10.41 -4.65
CA GLN A 18 -26.67 -9.91 -5.92
C GLN A 18 -26.54 -10.95 -7.04
N MET A 19 -25.36 -11.54 -7.21
CA MET A 19 -25.15 -12.59 -8.22
C MET A 19 -26.04 -13.81 -7.99
N ALA A 20 -26.20 -14.26 -6.75
CA ALA A 20 -27.05 -15.40 -6.41
C ALA A 20 -28.52 -15.18 -6.74
N GLN A 21 -28.96 -13.94 -6.82
CA GLN A 21 -30.32 -13.54 -7.20
C GLN A 21 -30.44 -13.16 -8.70
N GLY A 22 -29.41 -13.39 -9.48
CA GLY A 22 -29.38 -13.02 -10.91
C GLY A 22 -29.27 -11.52 -11.16
N LEU A 23 -28.92 -10.71 -10.13
CA LEU A 23 -28.74 -9.28 -10.25
C LEU A 23 -27.32 -8.94 -10.71
N VAL A 24 -27.15 -7.77 -11.31
CA VAL A 24 -25.83 -7.30 -11.74
C VAL A 24 -25.13 -6.65 -10.53
N PRO A 25 -23.95 -7.17 -10.10
CA PRO A 25 -23.22 -6.54 -9.02
C PRO A 25 -22.90 -5.10 -9.37
N ALA A 26 -23.21 -4.18 -8.48
CA ALA A 26 -22.92 -2.79 -8.69
C ALA A 26 -21.41 -2.58 -8.85
N ALA A 27 -21.01 -1.85 -9.88
CA ALA A 27 -19.65 -1.38 -10.03
C ALA A 27 -19.22 -0.66 -8.73
N LYS A 28 -17.90 -0.61 -8.46
CA LYS A 28 -17.36 0.07 -7.27
C LYS A 28 -18.02 1.43 -7.08
N CYS A 29 -18.33 1.77 -5.84
CA CYS A 29 -18.85 3.08 -5.46
C CYS A 29 -18.04 4.21 -6.13
N GLY A 30 -18.70 5.01 -6.95
CA GLY A 30 -18.12 6.23 -7.53
C GLY A 30 -18.11 7.38 -6.51
N HIS A 31 -18.01 8.61 -7.00
CA HIS A 31 -17.97 9.82 -6.16
C HIS A 31 -19.29 10.07 -5.40
N ASN A 32 -20.43 9.56 -5.89
CA ASN A 32 -21.73 9.72 -5.24
C ASN A 32 -22.20 8.38 -4.67
N ARG A 33 -22.02 8.23 -3.36
CA ARG A 33 -22.37 7.03 -2.61
C ARG A 33 -23.87 6.79 -2.53
N GLU A 34 -24.68 7.84 -2.33
CA GLU A 34 -26.13 7.73 -2.19
C GLU A 34 -26.75 7.18 -3.46
N VAL A 35 -26.36 7.71 -4.61
CA VAL A 35 -26.80 7.19 -5.92
C VAL A 35 -26.36 5.74 -6.14
N TRP A 36 -25.18 5.36 -5.65
CA TRP A 36 -24.68 4.00 -5.75
C TRP A 36 -25.52 3.03 -4.89
N GLU A 37 -25.87 3.44 -3.68
CA GLU A 37 -26.71 2.65 -2.76
C GLU A 37 -28.14 2.50 -3.30
N GLU A 38 -28.75 3.58 -3.78
CA GLU A 38 -30.07 3.53 -4.41
C GLU A 38 -30.11 2.56 -5.57
N ARG A 39 -29.15 2.64 -6.50
CA ARG A 39 -29.04 1.70 -7.64
C ARG A 39 -28.93 0.24 -7.22
N ILE A 40 -28.25 -0.04 -6.12
CA ILE A 40 -28.18 -1.41 -5.59
C ILE A 40 -29.54 -1.83 -5.05
N LEU A 41 -30.18 -1.00 -4.23
CA LEU A 41 -31.44 -1.33 -3.58
C LEU A 41 -32.60 -1.44 -4.58
N GLU A 42 -32.60 -0.66 -5.64
CA GLU A 42 -33.61 -0.71 -6.70
C GLU A 42 -33.63 -2.04 -7.47
N GLN A 43 -32.52 -2.78 -7.53
CA GLN A 43 -32.44 -4.06 -8.21
C GLN A 43 -33.21 -5.17 -7.49
N TYR A 44 -33.48 -5.01 -6.18
CA TYR A 44 -34.15 -6.04 -5.39
C TYR A 44 -35.67 -5.91 -5.46
N GLU A 45 -36.34 -6.88 -6.09
CA GLU A 45 -37.79 -6.97 -6.12
C GLU A 45 -38.34 -7.47 -4.77
N ASN A 46 -37.63 -8.40 -4.11
CA ASN A 46 -38.03 -8.94 -2.82
C ASN A 46 -37.72 -7.98 -1.67
N PRO A 47 -38.74 -7.52 -0.89
CA PRO A 47 -38.54 -6.58 0.20
C PRO A 47 -37.59 -7.06 1.30
N LEU A 48 -37.54 -8.36 1.59
CA LEU A 48 -36.66 -8.93 2.61
C LEU A 48 -35.21 -8.89 2.15
N HIS A 49 -34.93 -9.21 0.89
CA HIS A 49 -33.59 -9.10 0.33
C HIS A 49 -33.11 -7.64 0.25
N ARG A 50 -34.00 -6.74 -0.15
CA ARG A 50 -33.74 -5.30 -0.14
C ARG A 50 -33.41 -4.78 1.27
N PHE A 51 -34.17 -5.23 2.27
CA PHE A 51 -33.91 -4.90 3.68
C PHE A 51 -32.55 -5.43 4.14
N GLY A 52 -32.22 -6.70 3.85
CA GLY A 52 -30.91 -7.27 4.17
C GLY A 52 -29.77 -6.46 3.56
N ALA A 53 -29.83 -6.17 2.25
CA ALA A 53 -28.85 -5.36 1.57
C ALA A 53 -28.71 -3.96 2.18
N SER A 54 -29.81 -3.32 2.58
CA SER A 54 -29.76 -2.01 3.26
C SER A 54 -29.04 -2.06 4.61
N ARG A 55 -29.19 -3.16 5.38
CA ARG A 55 -28.47 -3.35 6.66
C ARG A 55 -26.97 -3.54 6.44
N ASP A 56 -26.58 -4.37 5.45
CA ASP A 56 -25.17 -4.54 5.10
C ASP A 56 -24.53 -3.20 4.72
N MET A 57 -25.23 -2.35 3.95
CA MET A 57 -24.75 -1.03 3.59
C MET A 57 -24.57 -0.07 4.78
N GLU A 58 -25.48 -0.13 5.78
CA GLU A 58 -25.31 0.66 7.00
C GLU A 58 -24.08 0.24 7.81
N ILE A 59 -23.79 -1.06 7.89
CA ILE A 59 -22.58 -1.55 8.53
C ILE A 59 -21.33 -1.07 7.76
N VAL A 60 -21.36 -1.12 6.43
CA VAL A 60 -20.27 -0.56 5.59
C VAL A 60 -20.05 0.93 5.87
N LYS A 61 -21.13 1.73 6.02
CA LYS A 61 -21.02 3.15 6.41
C LYS A 61 -20.36 3.33 7.78
N ALA A 62 -20.75 2.51 8.74
CA ALA A 62 -20.16 2.55 10.07
C ALA A 62 -18.64 2.24 10.03
N TYR A 63 -18.21 1.24 9.23
CA TYR A 63 -16.79 0.96 9.05
C TYR A 63 -16.05 2.11 8.36
N ASP A 64 -16.64 2.73 7.33
CA ASP A 64 -16.03 3.87 6.66
C ASP A 64 -15.79 5.04 7.63
N ALA A 65 -16.77 5.36 8.48
CA ALA A 65 -16.64 6.40 9.48
C ALA A 65 -15.52 6.08 10.51
N GLN A 66 -15.43 4.84 10.96
CA GLN A 66 -14.38 4.42 11.89
C GLN A 66 -12.99 4.45 11.23
N ILE A 67 -12.88 4.04 9.96
CA ILE A 67 -11.62 4.09 9.20
C ILE A 67 -11.17 5.55 9.06
N GLU A 68 -12.09 6.45 8.68
CA GLU A 68 -11.78 7.88 8.54
C GLU A 68 -11.27 8.51 9.85
N MET A 69 -11.97 8.25 10.97
CA MET A 69 -11.55 8.74 12.29
C MET A 69 -10.16 8.23 12.69
N LEU A 70 -9.88 6.95 12.45
CA LEU A 70 -8.58 6.36 12.74
C LEU A 70 -7.49 6.96 11.86
N ASP A 71 -7.75 7.10 10.55
CA ASP A 71 -6.80 7.68 9.61
C ASP A 71 -6.44 9.13 9.98
N GLN A 72 -7.44 9.94 10.37
CA GLN A 72 -7.22 11.33 10.84
C GLN A 72 -6.40 11.35 12.13
N LYS A 73 -6.72 10.46 13.09
CA LYS A 73 -5.98 10.38 14.35
C LYS A 73 -4.53 9.95 14.15
N LEU A 74 -4.30 8.92 13.31
CA LEU A 74 -2.96 8.45 12.98
C LEU A 74 -2.13 9.54 12.28
N GLU A 75 -2.73 10.26 11.34
CA GLU A 75 -2.06 11.37 10.67
C GLU A 75 -1.68 12.49 11.64
N HIS A 76 -2.61 12.87 12.53
CA HIS A 76 -2.33 13.87 13.56
C HIS A 76 -1.17 13.46 14.47
N LEU A 77 -1.15 12.22 14.94
CA LEU A 77 -0.08 11.68 15.79
C LEU A 77 1.26 11.61 15.04
N ALA A 78 1.27 11.21 13.77
CA ALA A 78 2.49 11.16 12.97
C ALA A 78 3.10 12.56 12.79
N LYS A 79 2.27 13.56 12.49
CA LYS A 79 2.71 14.97 12.38
C LYS A 79 3.20 15.53 13.74
N ALA A 80 2.54 15.16 14.82
CA ALA A 80 2.97 15.59 16.17
C ALA A 80 4.29 14.94 16.60
N TYR A 81 4.58 13.71 16.13
CA TYR A 81 5.83 13.01 16.43
C TYR A 81 7.01 13.54 15.61
N ASP A 82 6.86 13.58 14.27
CA ASP A 82 7.84 14.18 13.35
C ASP A 82 7.18 14.64 12.04
N GLU A 83 6.81 15.93 12.00
CA GLU A 83 6.19 16.53 10.82
C GLU A 83 7.15 16.59 9.62
N ARG A 84 8.46 16.74 9.90
CA ARG A 84 9.48 16.78 8.85
C ARG A 84 9.53 15.44 8.11
N ASP A 85 9.66 14.35 8.83
CA ASP A 85 9.76 13.02 8.24
C ASP A 85 8.45 12.66 7.51
N TYR A 86 7.29 13.02 8.06
CA TYR A 86 6.00 12.86 7.39
C TYR A 86 5.95 13.60 6.05
N ARG A 87 6.35 14.87 6.03
CA ARG A 87 6.39 15.67 4.79
C ARG A 87 7.40 15.13 3.78
N LEU A 88 8.58 14.73 4.24
CA LEU A 88 9.62 14.17 3.37
C LEU A 88 9.14 12.90 2.66
N VAL A 89 8.57 11.94 3.38
CA VAL A 89 8.09 10.68 2.80
C VAL A 89 7.01 10.93 1.76
N LEU A 90 6.12 11.92 1.98
CA LEU A 90 5.08 12.31 1.02
C LEU A 90 5.62 12.89 -0.30
N THR A 91 6.86 13.39 -0.34
CA THR A 91 7.46 13.85 -1.60
C THR A 91 7.78 12.70 -2.56
N THR A 92 7.76 11.45 -2.08
CA THR A 92 8.08 10.28 -2.90
C THR A 92 6.91 9.93 -3.81
N PRO A 93 7.12 9.85 -5.14
CA PRO A 93 6.07 9.47 -6.08
C PRO A 93 5.44 8.13 -5.74
N GLY A 94 4.12 8.06 -5.79
CA GLY A 94 3.36 6.87 -5.48
C GLY A 94 3.09 6.64 -4.00
N ILE A 95 3.56 7.52 -3.11
CA ILE A 95 3.27 7.46 -1.68
C ILE A 95 2.24 8.52 -1.32
N GLY A 96 1.04 8.06 -0.99
CA GLY A 96 -0.02 8.87 -0.39
C GLY A 96 -0.07 8.69 1.13
N ARG A 97 -1.07 9.32 1.77
CA ARG A 97 -1.25 9.32 3.23
C ARG A 97 -1.12 7.94 3.87
N VAL A 98 -1.85 6.95 3.36
CA VAL A 98 -1.88 5.59 3.95
C VAL A 98 -0.50 4.91 3.89
N LEU A 99 0.17 4.97 2.75
CA LEU A 99 1.50 4.37 2.59
C LEU A 99 2.55 5.11 3.42
N CYS A 100 2.47 6.44 3.50
CA CYS A 100 3.34 7.27 4.33
C CYS A 100 3.23 6.86 5.82
N LEU A 101 2.01 6.82 6.37
CA LEU A 101 1.77 6.40 7.74
C LEU A 101 2.25 4.96 7.99
N THR A 102 1.97 4.04 7.05
CA THR A 102 2.45 2.66 7.16
C THR A 102 3.97 2.61 7.24
N ILE A 103 4.67 3.35 6.37
CA ILE A 103 6.14 3.36 6.35
C ILE A 103 6.70 3.93 7.66
N LEU A 104 6.18 5.06 8.12
CA LEU A 104 6.68 5.71 9.33
C LEU A 104 6.42 4.88 10.60
N TYR A 105 5.20 4.36 10.78
CA TYR A 105 4.87 3.58 11.97
C TYR A 105 5.56 2.20 11.99
N GLU A 106 5.74 1.55 10.86
CA GLU A 106 6.40 0.26 10.80
C GLU A 106 7.93 0.36 10.84
N MET A 107 8.49 1.50 10.45
CA MET A 107 9.90 1.79 10.55
C MET A 107 10.28 2.32 11.94
N ASP A 108 9.38 3.08 12.59
CA ASP A 108 9.58 3.86 13.81
C ASP A 108 10.61 4.99 13.61
N THR A 109 11.88 4.69 13.57
CA THR A 109 12.94 5.65 13.24
C THR A 109 13.99 5.07 12.30
N VAL A 110 14.49 5.89 11.38
CA VAL A 110 15.58 5.50 10.47
C VAL A 110 16.87 5.14 11.21
N LYS A 111 17.08 5.70 12.40
CA LYS A 111 18.26 5.44 13.27
C LYS A 111 18.34 4.00 13.77
N ARG A 112 17.23 3.26 13.75
CA ARG A 112 17.17 1.82 14.04
C ARG A 112 18.03 0.98 13.10
N PHE A 113 18.29 1.48 11.90
CA PHE A 113 18.98 0.74 10.85
C PHE A 113 20.35 1.35 10.60
N PRO A 114 21.44 0.65 10.95
CA PRO A 114 22.81 1.13 10.72
C PRO A 114 23.10 1.39 9.24
N THR A 115 22.52 0.60 8.34
CA THR A 115 22.70 0.74 6.89
C THR A 115 21.38 0.64 6.13
N ASP A 116 21.36 1.16 4.90
CA ASP A 116 20.24 0.98 3.96
C ASP A 116 19.95 -0.51 3.69
N LYS A 117 20.99 -1.36 3.70
CA LYS A 117 20.84 -2.81 3.51
C LYS A 117 20.06 -3.46 4.65
N ASP A 118 20.25 -3.02 5.89
CA ASP A 118 19.51 -3.50 7.05
C ASP A 118 18.04 -3.11 6.96
N PHE A 119 17.75 -1.88 6.55
CA PHE A 119 16.39 -1.42 6.30
C PHE A 119 15.71 -2.20 5.18
N LEU A 120 16.39 -2.41 4.05
CA LEU A 120 15.86 -3.19 2.93
C LEU A 120 15.61 -4.67 3.31
N SER A 121 16.47 -5.25 4.13
CA SER A 121 16.32 -6.61 4.65
C SER A 121 15.11 -6.70 5.60
N TYR A 122 14.98 -5.76 6.54
CA TYR A 122 13.83 -5.66 7.42
C TYR A 122 12.53 -5.48 6.64
N SER A 123 12.54 -4.68 5.58
CA SER A 123 11.39 -4.44 4.69
C SER A 123 11.11 -5.59 3.72
N ARG A 124 11.81 -6.72 3.81
CA ARG A 124 11.70 -7.88 2.90
C ARG A 124 11.88 -7.55 1.41
N LEU A 125 12.64 -6.52 1.10
CA LEU A 125 12.87 -6.05 -0.28
C LEU A 125 14.13 -6.63 -0.92
N VAL A 126 14.96 -7.32 -0.13
CA VAL A 126 16.11 -8.08 -0.60
C VAL A 126 15.96 -9.55 -0.17
N LYS A 127 16.53 -10.44 -0.96
CA LYS A 127 16.57 -11.85 -0.60
C LYS A 127 17.65 -12.05 0.47
N GLY A 128 17.26 -12.61 1.61
CA GLY A 128 18.23 -13.07 2.61
C GLY A 128 18.99 -14.30 2.11
N SER A 129 20.25 -14.42 2.50
CA SER A 129 21.02 -15.66 2.31
C SER A 129 21.01 -16.47 3.60
N VAL A 130 20.79 -17.78 3.50
CA VAL A 130 21.00 -18.71 4.62
C VAL A 130 22.44 -19.19 4.55
N ALA A 131 23.24 -18.76 5.52
CA ALA A 131 24.59 -19.28 5.69
C ALA A 131 24.62 -20.23 6.89
N SER A 132 25.26 -21.39 6.75
CA SER A 132 25.55 -22.32 7.84
C SER A 132 27.01 -22.75 7.71
N ALA A 133 27.76 -22.64 8.80
CA ALA A 133 29.19 -22.93 8.84
C ALA A 133 30.00 -22.18 7.76
N GLY A 134 29.70 -20.88 7.54
CA GLY A 134 30.42 -20.07 6.56
C GLY A 134 30.06 -20.33 5.09
N LYS A 135 29.19 -21.31 4.79
CA LYS A 135 28.74 -21.59 3.41
C LYS A 135 27.29 -21.13 3.21
N VAL A 136 27.07 -20.39 2.13
CA VAL A 136 25.72 -20.00 1.70
C VAL A 136 24.98 -21.23 1.20
N LYS A 137 23.97 -21.70 1.94
CA LYS A 137 23.18 -22.90 1.62
C LYS A 137 21.94 -22.61 0.74
N GLY A 138 21.60 -21.35 0.53
CA GLY A 138 20.45 -20.97 -0.30
C GLY A 138 19.95 -19.56 0.00
N LEU A 139 18.92 -19.15 -0.73
CA LEU A 139 18.23 -17.89 -0.47
C LEU A 139 17.10 -18.13 0.54
N CYS A 140 17.09 -17.35 1.61
CA CYS A 140 16.01 -17.41 2.59
C CYS A 140 14.69 -16.94 1.95
N GLY A 141 13.64 -17.73 2.09
CA GLY A 141 12.30 -17.30 1.73
C GLY A 141 11.91 -16.06 2.53
N GLY A 142 11.39 -15.03 1.88
CA GLY A 142 11.13 -13.70 2.42
C GLY A 142 10.06 -13.61 3.51
N LYS A 143 10.06 -14.53 4.49
CA LYS A 143 9.14 -14.52 5.63
C LYS A 143 9.69 -13.75 6.85
N MET A 144 11.01 -13.56 6.95
CA MET A 144 11.63 -12.76 8.03
C MET A 144 11.59 -11.29 7.69
N GLY A 145 11.21 -10.43 8.66
CA GLY A 145 11.09 -8.99 8.51
C GLY A 145 9.63 -8.51 8.37
N ASN A 146 9.46 -7.26 8.00
CA ASN A 146 8.17 -6.57 8.01
C ASN A 146 7.40 -6.74 6.69
N ALA A 147 6.21 -7.34 6.76
CA ALA A 147 5.36 -7.59 5.60
C ALA A 147 4.63 -6.31 5.14
N TYR A 148 4.31 -5.41 6.07
CA TYR A 148 3.60 -4.16 5.76
C TYR A 148 4.50 -3.19 4.99
N LEU A 149 5.78 -3.08 5.38
CA LEU A 149 6.76 -2.30 4.60
C LEU A 149 6.93 -2.86 3.20
N ARG A 150 7.04 -4.20 3.06
CA ARG A 150 7.10 -4.84 1.74
C ARG A 150 5.89 -4.49 0.88
N TRP A 151 4.70 -4.55 1.46
CA TRP A 151 3.47 -4.19 0.78
C TRP A 151 3.48 -2.71 0.39
N ALA A 152 3.77 -1.81 1.34
CA ALA A 152 3.75 -0.37 1.11
C ALA A 152 4.70 0.05 -0.03
N PHE A 153 5.93 -0.45 -0.04
CA PHE A 153 6.88 -0.15 -1.11
C PHE A 153 6.50 -0.82 -2.45
N GLY A 154 5.87 -1.99 -2.39
CA GLY A 154 5.31 -2.63 -3.58
C GLY A 154 4.22 -1.80 -4.26
N GLU A 155 3.26 -1.30 -3.48
CA GLU A 155 2.20 -0.40 -3.96
C GLU A 155 2.77 0.94 -4.44
N ALA A 156 3.67 1.55 -3.67
CA ALA A 156 4.34 2.79 -4.07
C ALA A 156 5.02 2.64 -5.45
N ALA A 157 5.72 1.53 -5.68
CA ALA A 157 6.37 1.28 -6.97
C ALA A 157 5.37 1.10 -8.12
N VAL A 158 4.21 0.47 -7.87
CA VAL A 158 3.14 0.33 -8.88
C VAL A 158 2.54 1.68 -9.26
N ILE A 159 2.34 2.56 -8.28
CA ILE A 159 1.75 3.89 -8.50
C ILE A 159 2.79 4.83 -9.14
N ALA A 160 4.01 4.87 -8.61
CA ALA A 160 5.08 5.74 -9.09
C ALA A 160 5.39 5.57 -10.59
N LYS A 161 5.41 4.31 -11.08
CA LYS A 161 5.67 4.02 -12.49
C LYS A 161 4.56 4.43 -13.46
N ARG A 162 3.36 4.81 -12.97
CA ARG A 162 2.24 5.20 -13.85
C ARG A 162 2.31 6.67 -14.25
N ASN A 163 2.76 7.53 -13.35
CA ASN A 163 2.54 8.98 -13.45
C ASN A 163 3.82 9.81 -13.32
N HIS A 164 5.01 9.20 -13.26
CA HIS A 164 6.24 9.97 -13.07
C HIS A 164 7.15 9.92 -14.31
N PRO A 165 7.54 11.08 -14.90
CA PRO A 165 8.22 11.14 -16.18
C PRO A 165 9.56 10.39 -16.24
N LEU A 166 10.30 10.31 -15.13
CA LEU A 166 11.58 9.59 -15.08
C LEU A 166 11.43 8.13 -14.62
N LEU A 167 10.49 7.86 -13.69
CA LEU A 167 10.33 6.51 -13.14
C LEU A 167 9.57 5.58 -14.11
N THR A 168 8.66 6.09 -14.93
CA THR A 168 7.92 5.29 -15.91
C THR A 168 8.89 4.61 -16.91
N PRO A 169 9.70 5.34 -17.70
CA PRO A 169 10.61 4.72 -18.66
C PRO A 169 11.70 3.88 -17.97
N TYR A 170 12.06 4.21 -16.73
CA TYR A 170 12.98 3.39 -15.96
C TYR A 170 12.35 2.05 -15.58
N ALA A 171 11.11 2.04 -15.09
CA ALA A 171 10.37 0.83 -14.75
C ALA A 171 10.14 -0.07 -15.96
N ASP A 172 9.86 0.51 -17.13
CA ASP A 172 9.68 -0.22 -18.39
C ASP A 172 10.98 -0.92 -18.83
N ARG A 173 12.12 -0.25 -18.72
CA ARG A 173 13.43 -0.87 -18.96
C ARG A 173 13.72 -2.03 -17.98
N LEU A 174 13.37 -1.88 -16.72
CA LEU A 174 13.52 -2.96 -15.74
C LEU A 174 12.59 -4.14 -16.07
N ALA A 175 11.35 -3.87 -16.47
CA ALA A 175 10.38 -4.88 -16.85
C ALA A 175 10.84 -5.66 -18.10
N ALA A 176 11.37 -4.97 -19.11
CA ALA A 176 11.92 -5.59 -20.32
C ALA A 176 13.11 -6.52 -20.03
N ARG A 177 14.02 -6.10 -19.13
CA ARG A 177 15.23 -6.87 -18.79
C ARG A 177 15.00 -8.02 -17.81
N ARG A 178 14.12 -7.87 -16.84
CA ARG A 178 13.98 -8.75 -15.66
C ARG A 178 12.58 -9.36 -15.51
N GLY A 179 11.62 -8.93 -16.35
CA GLY A 179 10.21 -9.24 -16.23
C GLY A 179 9.46 -8.30 -15.28
N LYS A 180 8.17 -8.15 -15.50
CA LYS A 180 7.29 -7.17 -14.81
C LYS A 180 7.37 -7.24 -13.29
N TYR A 181 7.28 -8.43 -12.70
CA TYR A 181 7.28 -8.61 -11.24
C TYR A 181 8.63 -8.29 -10.61
N LYS A 182 9.73 -8.77 -11.22
CA LYS A 182 11.08 -8.49 -10.73
C LYS A 182 11.44 -7.03 -10.92
N GLY A 183 11.06 -6.40 -12.05
CA GLY A 183 11.24 -4.98 -12.30
C GLY A 183 10.56 -4.12 -11.24
N ASN A 184 9.31 -4.45 -10.87
CA ASN A 184 8.60 -3.75 -9.80
C ASN A 184 9.26 -3.91 -8.43
N ALA A 185 9.73 -5.12 -8.09
CA ALA A 185 10.45 -5.36 -6.84
C ALA A 185 11.78 -4.57 -6.74
N ILE A 186 12.49 -4.41 -7.87
CA ILE A 186 13.70 -3.59 -7.94
C ILE A 186 13.35 -2.11 -7.71
N LEU A 187 12.29 -1.60 -8.36
CA LEU A 187 11.85 -0.22 -8.14
C LEU A 187 11.44 0.00 -6.69
N ALA A 188 10.68 -0.92 -6.08
CA ALA A 188 10.29 -0.87 -4.67
C ALA A 188 11.52 -0.78 -3.74
N SER A 189 12.55 -1.59 -3.99
CA SER A 189 13.81 -1.55 -3.23
C SER A 189 14.54 -0.21 -3.38
N LYS A 190 14.49 0.39 -4.57
CA LYS A 190 15.10 1.71 -4.81
C LYS A 190 14.36 2.84 -4.13
N LEU A 191 13.02 2.81 -4.14
CA LEU A 191 12.20 3.77 -3.40
C LEU A 191 12.45 3.67 -1.89
N ALA A 192 12.52 2.45 -1.34
CA ALA A 192 12.85 2.24 0.07
C ALA A 192 14.23 2.80 0.43
N ARG A 193 15.25 2.55 -0.41
CA ARG A 193 16.58 3.12 -0.23
C ARG A 193 16.58 4.65 -0.29
N ALA A 194 15.83 5.22 -1.23
CA ALA A 194 15.69 6.67 -1.32
C ALA A 194 15.11 7.25 -0.03
N ILE A 195 14.02 6.67 0.49
CA ILE A 195 13.40 7.11 1.75
C ILE A 195 14.37 6.98 2.93
N TYR A 196 15.12 5.89 3.01
CA TYR A 196 16.14 5.74 4.05
C TYR A 196 17.12 6.92 4.06
N TYR A 197 17.67 7.31 2.91
CA TYR A 197 18.57 8.45 2.84
C TYR A 197 17.87 9.80 3.00
N MET A 198 16.65 9.96 2.49
CA MET A 198 15.85 11.17 2.70
C MET A 198 15.66 11.47 4.20
N LEU A 199 15.31 10.45 4.97
CA LEU A 199 15.08 10.58 6.42
C LEU A 199 16.38 10.80 7.19
N GLN A 200 17.51 10.25 6.73
CA GLN A 200 18.81 10.52 7.33
C GLN A 200 19.33 11.94 7.05
N THR A 201 19.19 12.41 5.81
CA THR A 201 19.77 13.67 5.38
C THR A 201 18.81 14.85 5.46
N GLY A 202 17.50 14.59 5.54
CA GLY A 202 16.46 15.61 5.50
C GLY A 202 16.23 16.22 4.13
N THR A 203 16.61 15.51 3.07
CA THR A 203 16.44 15.97 1.69
C THR A 203 15.19 15.37 1.06
N ALA A 204 14.49 16.14 0.22
CA ALA A 204 13.32 15.67 -0.51
C ALA A 204 13.69 14.60 -1.55
N PHE A 205 12.67 13.90 -2.05
CA PHE A 205 12.85 12.86 -3.06
C PHE A 205 13.48 13.39 -4.34
N ASP A 206 14.46 12.65 -4.83
CA ASP A 206 15.17 12.93 -6.08
C ASP A 206 15.09 11.71 -7.01
N ALA A 207 14.29 11.85 -8.07
CA ALA A 207 14.09 10.77 -9.04
C ALA A 207 15.34 10.49 -9.88
N GLU A 208 16.17 11.50 -10.16
CA GLU A 208 17.39 11.32 -10.94
C GLU A 208 18.38 10.41 -10.22
N ARG A 209 18.55 10.61 -8.91
CA ARG A 209 19.37 9.71 -8.07
C ARG A 209 18.87 8.28 -8.09
N VAL A 210 17.55 8.09 -8.03
CA VAL A 210 16.94 6.73 -8.06
C VAL A 210 17.23 6.04 -9.38
N VAL A 211 17.16 6.76 -10.50
CA VAL A 211 17.41 6.22 -11.85
C VAL A 211 18.90 6.02 -12.13
N ALA A 212 19.75 6.94 -11.69
CA ALA A 212 21.19 6.92 -11.93
C ALA A 212 21.93 5.82 -11.14
N THR A 213 21.44 5.46 -9.95
CA THR A 213 22.07 4.43 -9.12
C THR A 213 22.00 3.08 -9.81
N SER A 214 23.12 2.56 -10.32
CA SER A 214 23.25 1.21 -10.85
C SER A 214 22.96 0.18 -9.73
N ILE A 215 22.37 -0.95 -10.13
CA ILE A 215 22.10 -2.10 -9.24
C ILE A 215 23.31 -2.99 -9.18
#